data_ccd3db8980525997caa15b76a9e26745
#
_entry.id   ccd3db8980525997caa15b76a9e26745
#
_cell.length_a   1.000
_cell.length_b   1.000
_cell.length_c   1.000
_cell.angle_alpha   90.00
_cell.angle_beta   90.00
_cell.angle_gamma   90.00
#
_symmetry.space_group_name_H-M   'P 1'
#
loop_
_entity.id
_entity.type
_entity.pdbx_description
1 polymer ?
#
loop_
_entity_poly.entity_id
_entity_poly.type
_entity_poly.pdbx_seq_one_letter_code
_entity_poly.pdbx_strand_id
1 'polypeptide(L)'
;MFSDEQLRQHIRELQQFLFGISHYNVRIPVIIPDGIYGAETAGAIKIFQQEYGLMPTGEVDRYTWDKLADVHREIFINIIRPD
;
A
#
# COMPACT_ATOMS: atom_id res chain seq x y z
N MET A 1 9.14 -1.20 -20.19
CA MET A 1 8.02 -2.06 -19.78
C MET A 1 8.52 -3.13 -18.84
N PHE A 2 7.77 -3.40 -17.80
CA PHE A 2 8.17 -4.41 -16.82
C PHE A 2 7.86 -5.81 -17.33
N SER A 3 8.72 -6.79 -16.99
CA SER A 3 8.41 -8.19 -17.19
C SER A 3 7.30 -8.60 -16.21
N ASP A 4 6.70 -9.78 -16.44
CA ASP A 4 5.67 -10.29 -15.54
C ASP A 4 6.20 -10.46 -14.13
N GLU A 5 7.46 -10.91 -14.00
CA GLU A 5 8.07 -11.08 -12.68
C GLU A 5 8.31 -9.74 -11.99
N GLN A 6 8.79 -8.74 -12.74
CA GLN A 6 8.98 -7.41 -12.18
C GLN A 6 7.67 -6.79 -11.73
N LEU A 7 6.61 -6.96 -12.52
CA LEU A 7 5.30 -6.46 -12.16
C LEU A 7 4.79 -7.13 -10.90
N ARG A 8 4.99 -8.44 -10.78
CA ARG A 8 4.59 -9.19 -9.58
C ARG A 8 5.33 -8.68 -8.35
N GLN A 9 6.62 -8.38 -8.50
CA GLN A 9 7.41 -7.83 -7.40
C GLN A 9 6.91 -6.45 -6.98
N HIS A 10 6.53 -5.61 -7.93
CA HIS A 10 5.96 -4.30 -7.63
C HIS A 10 4.63 -4.43 -6.89
N ILE A 11 3.78 -5.36 -7.32
CA ILE A 11 2.51 -5.60 -6.64
C ILE A 11 2.77 -6.08 -5.21
N ARG A 12 3.70 -7.01 -5.04
CA ARG A 12 4.04 -7.49 -3.71
C ARG A 12 4.55 -6.37 -2.82
N GLU A 13 5.34 -5.46 -3.36
CA GLU A 13 5.87 -4.34 -2.59
C GLU A 13 4.76 -3.42 -2.10
N LEU A 14 3.81 -3.07 -2.96
CA LEU A 14 2.69 -2.23 -2.53
C LEU A 14 1.82 -2.95 -1.50
N GLN A 15 1.68 -4.27 -1.64
CA GLN A 15 0.95 -5.06 -0.65
C GLN A 15 1.67 -5.08 0.69
N GLN A 16 3.00 -5.10 0.67
CA GLN A 16 3.79 -5.00 1.90
C GLN A 16 3.61 -3.65 2.56
N PHE A 17 3.53 -2.56 1.79
CA PHE A 17 3.22 -1.26 2.35
C PHE A 17 1.85 -1.28 3.03
N LEU A 18 0.83 -1.80 2.34
CA LEU A 18 -0.52 -1.90 2.90
C LEU A 18 -0.55 -2.74 4.17
N PHE A 19 0.16 -3.86 4.15
CA PHE A 19 0.22 -4.75 5.30
C PHE A 19 0.79 -4.03 6.52
N GLY A 20 1.92 -3.33 6.33
CA GLY A 20 2.52 -2.55 7.41
C GLY A 20 1.61 -1.45 7.91
N ILE A 21 0.98 -0.72 6.99
CA ILE A 21 0.09 0.38 7.34
C ILE A 21 -1.13 -0.13 8.10
N SER A 22 -1.64 -1.32 7.74
CA SER A 22 -2.83 -1.88 8.38
C SER A 22 -2.64 -2.13 9.88
N HIS A 23 -1.40 -2.26 10.33
CA HIS A 23 -1.11 -2.43 11.76
C HIS A 23 -1.28 -1.14 12.56
N TYR A 24 -1.29 0.01 11.88
CA TYR A 24 -1.37 1.32 12.52
C TYR A 24 -2.64 2.08 12.15
N ASN A 25 -3.29 1.68 11.07
CA ASN A 25 -4.56 2.26 10.68
C ASN A 25 -5.56 1.14 10.50
N VAL A 26 -6.45 0.99 11.49
CA VAL A 26 -7.40 -0.12 11.53
C VAL A 26 -8.41 -0.10 10.39
N ARG A 27 -8.53 1.01 9.68
CA ARG A 27 -9.43 1.11 8.53
C ARG A 27 -8.86 0.47 7.28
N ILE A 28 -7.54 0.27 7.26
CA ILE A 28 -6.89 -0.38 6.11
C ILE A 28 -6.99 -1.90 6.31
N PRO A 29 -7.62 -2.62 5.36
CA PRO A 29 -7.73 -4.07 5.46
C PRO A 29 -6.36 -4.74 5.43
N VAL A 30 -6.24 -5.85 6.14
CA VAL A 30 -5.02 -6.65 6.14
C VAL A 30 -4.95 -7.41 4.81
N ILE A 31 -3.89 -7.19 4.05
CA ILE A 31 -3.68 -7.82 2.74
C ILE A 31 -2.42 -8.69 2.83
N ILE A 32 -2.53 -9.94 2.43
CA ILE A 32 -1.38 -10.83 2.38
C ILE A 32 -0.58 -10.52 1.12
N PRO A 33 0.72 -10.20 1.23
CA PRO A 33 1.54 -9.89 0.06
C PRO A 33 1.81 -11.15 -0.77
N ASP A 34 1.02 -11.35 -1.81
CA ASP A 34 1.13 -12.53 -2.68
C ASP A 34 1.52 -12.19 -4.12
N GLY A 35 1.64 -10.91 -4.45
CA GLY A 35 2.01 -10.49 -5.80
C GLY A 35 0.87 -10.52 -6.79
N ILE A 36 -0.35 -10.76 -6.34
CA ILE A 36 -1.53 -10.83 -7.20
C ILE A 36 -2.41 -9.62 -6.94
N TYR A 37 -2.68 -8.84 -8.00
CA TYR A 37 -3.55 -7.67 -7.88
C TYR A 37 -4.99 -8.08 -8.17
N GLY A 38 -5.64 -8.60 -7.16
CA GLY A 38 -7.04 -9.03 -7.25
C GLY A 38 -7.97 -8.04 -6.57
N ALA A 39 -9.21 -8.47 -6.39
CA ALA A 39 -10.26 -7.63 -5.81
C ALA A 39 -9.91 -7.17 -4.40
N GLU A 40 -9.27 -8.01 -3.62
CA GLU A 40 -8.88 -7.66 -2.25
C GLU A 40 -7.88 -6.51 -2.22
N THR A 41 -6.86 -6.59 -3.07
CA THR A 41 -5.84 -5.55 -3.15
C THR A 41 -6.46 -4.25 -3.67
N ALA A 42 -7.26 -4.33 -4.74
CA ALA A 42 -7.92 -3.15 -5.29
C ALA A 42 -8.83 -2.48 -4.26
N GLY A 43 -9.57 -3.28 -3.49
CA GLY A 43 -10.43 -2.76 -2.43
C GLY A 43 -9.63 -2.07 -1.34
N ALA A 44 -8.50 -2.66 -0.93
CA ALA A 44 -7.65 -2.05 0.09
C ALA A 44 -7.03 -0.74 -0.41
N ILE A 45 -6.62 -0.70 -1.68
CA ILE A 45 -6.08 0.52 -2.28
C ILE A 45 -7.14 1.62 -2.29
N LYS A 46 -8.37 1.26 -2.66
CA LYS A 46 -9.46 2.24 -2.69
C LYS A 46 -9.69 2.84 -1.30
N ILE A 47 -9.70 2.00 -0.27
CA ILE A 47 -9.86 2.47 1.11
C ILE A 47 -8.67 3.33 1.52
N PHE A 48 -7.46 2.92 1.18
CA PHE A 48 -6.27 3.71 1.45
C PHE A 48 -6.38 5.09 0.81
N GLN A 49 -6.80 5.14 -0.45
CA GLN A 49 -6.96 6.41 -1.15
C GLN A 49 -7.97 7.31 -0.44
N GLN A 50 -9.09 6.75 0.00
CA GLN A 50 -10.10 7.51 0.75
C GLN A 50 -9.53 8.04 2.06
N GLU A 51 -8.78 7.21 2.78
CA GLU A 51 -8.23 7.59 4.08
C GLU A 51 -7.18 8.69 3.97
N TYR A 52 -6.45 8.74 2.87
CA TYR A 52 -5.34 9.67 2.72
C TYR A 52 -5.61 10.78 1.69
N GLY A 53 -6.88 10.98 1.36
CA GLY A 53 -7.28 12.16 0.57
C GLY A 53 -7.00 12.07 -0.91
N LEU A 54 -6.86 10.85 -1.44
CA LEU A 54 -6.65 10.63 -2.87
C LEU A 54 -7.97 10.20 -3.52
N MET A 55 -8.05 10.33 -4.84
CA MET A 55 -9.21 9.87 -5.57
C MET A 55 -9.31 8.34 -5.46
N PRO A 56 -10.46 7.81 -4.99
CA PRO A 56 -10.57 6.39 -4.68
C PRO A 56 -10.87 5.54 -5.92
N THR A 57 -9.88 5.39 -6.78
CA THR A 57 -10.03 4.65 -8.03
C THR A 57 -9.85 3.15 -7.86
N GLY A 58 -9.13 2.72 -6.83
CA GLY A 58 -8.74 1.32 -6.68
C GLY A 58 -7.56 0.93 -7.53
N GLU A 59 -6.98 1.87 -8.27
CA GLU A 59 -5.80 1.65 -9.09
C GLU A 59 -4.62 2.41 -8.51
N VAL A 60 -3.43 1.82 -8.63
CA VAL A 60 -2.22 2.45 -8.10
C VAL A 60 -1.58 3.28 -9.21
N ASP A 61 -1.82 4.58 -9.14
CA ASP A 61 -1.10 5.54 -9.96
C ASP A 61 0.12 6.05 -9.19
N ARG A 62 0.85 6.99 -9.81
CA ARG A 62 2.04 7.52 -9.20
C ARG A 62 1.77 8.19 -7.85
N TYR A 63 0.66 8.92 -7.75
CA TYR A 63 0.31 9.62 -6.51
C TYR A 63 0.00 8.63 -5.39
N THR A 64 -0.70 7.57 -5.72
CA THR A 64 -1.02 6.52 -4.75
C THR A 64 0.25 5.81 -4.30
N TRP A 65 1.13 5.47 -5.24
CA TRP A 65 2.39 4.82 -4.92
C TRP A 65 3.24 5.67 -3.98
N ASP A 66 3.40 6.95 -4.33
CA ASP A 66 4.19 7.87 -3.52
C ASP A 66 3.61 8.00 -2.12
N LYS A 67 2.29 8.07 -2.01
CA LYS A 67 1.63 8.20 -0.71
C LYS A 67 1.80 6.94 0.13
N LEU A 68 1.69 5.77 -0.48
CA LEU A 68 1.93 4.51 0.22
C LEU A 68 3.34 4.47 0.81
N ALA A 69 4.32 4.82 -0.01
CA ALA A 69 5.72 4.82 0.43
C ALA A 69 5.94 5.84 1.54
N ASP A 70 5.36 7.03 1.42
CA ASP A 70 5.51 8.08 2.42
C ASP A 70 4.88 7.68 3.75
N VAL A 71 3.66 7.17 3.73
CA VAL A 71 2.97 6.77 4.96
C VAL A 71 3.71 5.62 5.63
N HIS A 72 4.13 4.64 4.85
CA HIS A 72 4.89 3.51 5.39
C HIS A 72 6.19 3.97 6.04
N ARG A 73 6.91 4.87 5.37
CA ARG A 73 8.16 5.40 5.89
C ARG A 73 7.95 6.18 7.19
N GLU A 74 6.91 6.99 7.28
CA GLU A 74 6.61 7.75 8.49
C GLU A 74 6.33 6.82 9.66
N ILE A 75 5.55 5.77 9.44
CA ILE A 75 5.26 4.79 10.47
C ILE A 75 6.55 4.12 10.93
N PHE A 76 7.38 3.69 9.99
CA PHE A 76 8.63 3.01 10.31
C PHE A 76 9.57 3.90 11.11
N ILE A 77 9.71 5.16 10.69
CA ILE A 77 10.57 6.12 11.40
C ILE A 77 10.07 6.35 12.82
N ASN A 78 8.77 6.46 13.01
CA ASN A 78 8.20 6.69 14.33
C ASN A 78 8.41 5.49 15.27
N ILE A 79 8.48 4.28 14.71
CA ILE A 79 8.71 3.07 15.49
C ILE A 79 10.15 3.00 15.97
N ILE A 80 11.12 3.27 15.09
CA ILE A 80 12.54 3.08 15.38
C ILE A 80 13.20 4.29 16.03
N ARG A 81 12.54 5.44 15.99
CA ARG A 81 13.08 6.68 16.55
C ARG A 81 12.98 6.62 18.07
N PRO A 82 14.10 6.77 18.77
CA PRO A 82 14.05 6.85 20.24
C PRO A 82 13.44 8.18 20.64
N ASP A 83 12.21 8.15 20.98
CA ASP A 83 11.37 9.30 21.28
C ASP A 83 11.65 10.52 20.41
#